data_51003743aeaddc395af6e0365f4d98a4
#
_entry.id   51003743aeaddc395af6e0365f4d98a4
#
_cell.length_a   1.000
_cell.length_b   1.000
_cell.length_c   1.000
_cell.angle_alpha   90.00
_cell.angle_beta   90.00
_cell.angle_gamma   90.00
#
_symmetry.space_group_name_H-M   'P 1'
#
loop_
_entity.id
_entity.type
_entity.pdbx_description
1 polymer ?
#
loop_
_entity_poly.entity_id
_entity_poly.type
_entity_poly.pdbx_seq_one_letter_code
_entity_poly.pdbx_strand_id
1 'polypeptide(L)'
;MAAAAGKWIQDQLLGMQWLKEAVGKARGFLGVDLESRLGGSIQFFLYDVIKITVLLCVMIFIISYIQSYFPPERSRRILGRFHGIGANLAAALLGTVTPFCSCSSIPLFMGFTSAGLPLGVTFSFLISSPMVDLGSLALLTGVFGVKIAVFYVLLGLAIATAGGTLIEKLHMEAYVEDFIRNAGTVELAVPKLTVKDRLIYARTQAGETLKKVFPYILAGVAAGAVIHNWIPEVWIQKLLGKENPFGVVLAVMAGAPMYADIFGTIPIAESLLAKGAQLGTVLSFMMAVTTLSLPSMIMLGKAVKKKLLWLFALVCMAGILTVGIIFNLAHGWFM
;
A
#
# COMPACT_ATOMS: atom_id res chain seq x y z
N MET A 1 26.86 10.37 12.06
CA MET A 1 27.07 8.99 11.54
C MET A 1 25.74 8.23 11.33
N ALA A 2 24.81 8.19 12.28
CA ALA A 2 23.54 7.48 12.12
C ALA A 2 22.66 7.99 10.95
N ALA A 3 22.58 9.31 10.75
CA ALA A 3 21.81 9.91 9.64
C ALA A 3 22.42 9.60 8.26
N ALA A 4 23.76 9.54 8.15
CA ALA A 4 24.44 9.20 6.91
C ALA A 4 24.29 7.70 6.57
N ALA A 5 24.35 6.83 7.58
CA ALA A 5 24.10 5.40 7.41
C ALA A 5 22.63 5.13 7.02
N GLY A 6 21.67 5.85 7.62
CA GLY A 6 20.25 5.78 7.26
C GLY A 6 20.01 6.19 5.82
N LYS A 7 20.62 7.29 5.37
CA LYS A 7 20.52 7.78 3.99
C LYS A 7 21.16 6.81 2.99
N TRP A 8 22.31 6.23 3.33
CA TRP A 8 22.96 5.22 2.50
C TRP A 8 22.11 3.93 2.35
N ILE A 9 21.51 3.46 3.45
CA ILE A 9 20.58 2.32 3.43
C ILE A 9 19.34 2.64 2.58
N GLN A 10 18.80 3.83 2.74
CA GLN A 10 17.64 4.30 1.96
C GLN A 10 17.97 4.36 0.47
N ASP A 11 19.10 4.93 0.09
CA ASP A 11 19.48 5.13 -1.32
C ASP A 11 19.93 3.83 -1.99
N GLN A 12 20.69 2.99 -1.29
CA GLN A 12 21.28 1.78 -1.88
C GLN A 12 20.39 0.53 -1.75
N LEU A 13 19.67 0.36 -0.64
CA LEU A 13 18.82 -0.81 -0.40
C LEU A 13 17.38 -0.58 -0.88
N LEU A 14 16.76 0.56 -0.52
CA LEU A 14 15.37 0.85 -0.89
C LEU A 14 15.26 1.57 -2.23
N GLY A 15 16.15 2.54 -2.48
CA GLY A 15 16.23 3.28 -3.74
C GLY A 15 16.87 2.50 -4.88
N MET A 16 17.64 1.42 -4.58
CA MET A 16 18.36 0.62 -5.58
C MET A 16 19.04 1.45 -6.68
N GLN A 17 19.77 2.52 -6.28
CA GLN A 17 20.42 3.43 -7.25
C GLN A 17 21.39 2.69 -8.18
N TRP A 18 22.07 1.67 -7.67
CA TRP A 18 22.89 0.77 -8.49
C TRP A 18 22.12 0.09 -9.64
N LEU A 19 20.81 -0.22 -9.41
CA LEU A 19 19.95 -0.80 -10.44
C LEU A 19 19.57 0.25 -11.50
N LYS A 20 19.33 1.49 -11.09
CA LYS A 20 19.07 2.60 -12.01
C LYS A 20 20.25 2.84 -12.95
N GLU A 21 21.49 2.77 -12.42
CA GLU A 21 22.72 2.85 -13.22
C GLU A 21 22.90 1.65 -14.14
N ALA A 22 22.63 0.43 -13.65
CA ALA A 22 22.72 -0.79 -14.45
C ALA A 22 21.71 -0.79 -15.60
N VAL A 23 20.47 -0.40 -15.36
CA VAL A 23 19.43 -0.24 -16.40
C VAL A 23 19.80 0.87 -17.37
N GLY A 24 20.41 1.97 -16.90
CA GLY A 24 20.93 3.04 -17.73
C GLY A 24 22.03 2.57 -18.67
N LYS A 25 22.98 1.76 -18.19
CA LYS A 25 24.06 1.15 -19.01
C LYS A 25 23.53 0.13 -20.03
N ALA A 26 22.61 -0.74 -19.62
CA ALA A 26 21.98 -1.73 -20.50
C ALA A 26 21.19 -1.05 -21.65
N ARG A 27 20.56 0.08 -21.38
CA ARG A 27 19.86 0.89 -22.39
C ARG A 27 20.80 1.51 -23.42
N GLY A 28 21.98 1.99 -22.99
CA GLY A 28 23.01 2.49 -23.90
C GLY A 28 23.45 1.42 -24.90
N PHE A 29 23.39 0.14 -24.53
CA PHE A 29 23.69 -0.99 -25.40
C PHE A 29 22.57 -1.27 -26.43
N LEU A 30 21.31 -0.87 -26.14
CA LEU A 30 20.13 -1.06 -26.99
C LEU A 30 19.90 0.07 -27.99
N GLY A 31 20.76 1.10 -28.04
CA GLY A 31 20.71 2.19 -29.03
C GLY A 31 19.49 3.11 -28.91
N VAL A 32 18.82 3.14 -27.75
CA VAL A 32 17.64 4.01 -27.54
C VAL A 32 18.08 5.38 -27.07
N ASP A 33 17.76 6.44 -27.84
CA ASP A 33 18.12 7.83 -27.55
C ASP A 33 17.64 8.27 -26.16
N LEU A 34 18.59 8.80 -25.38
CA LEU A 34 18.42 9.22 -23.98
C LEU A 34 17.47 10.40 -23.80
N GLU A 35 17.32 11.23 -24.82
CA GLU A 35 16.50 12.46 -24.79
C GLU A 35 15.07 12.25 -25.30
N SER A 36 14.75 11.07 -25.83
CA SER A 36 13.40 10.80 -26.30
C SER A 36 12.47 10.48 -25.12
N ARG A 37 11.24 11.00 -25.15
CA ARG A 37 10.18 10.70 -24.16
C ARG A 37 9.95 9.19 -24.02
N LEU A 38 10.06 8.44 -25.10
CA LEU A 38 9.95 6.98 -25.12
C LEU A 38 11.11 6.30 -24.36
N GLY A 39 12.34 6.77 -24.57
CA GLY A 39 13.51 6.22 -23.87
C GLY A 39 13.44 6.40 -22.35
N GLY A 40 12.97 7.55 -21.88
CA GLY A 40 12.71 7.81 -20.46
C GLY A 40 11.62 6.90 -19.88
N SER A 41 10.51 6.71 -20.62
CA SER A 41 9.42 5.83 -20.19
C SER A 41 9.84 4.36 -20.09
N ILE A 42 10.62 3.87 -21.05
CA ILE A 42 11.15 2.49 -21.04
C ILE A 42 12.11 2.28 -19.86
N GLN A 43 12.99 3.25 -19.60
CA GLN A 43 13.91 3.17 -18.46
C GLN A 43 13.15 3.14 -17.14
N PHE A 44 12.19 4.03 -16.96
CA PHE A 44 11.32 4.08 -15.79
C PHE A 44 10.59 2.74 -15.62
N PHE A 45 9.97 2.24 -16.68
CA PHE A 45 9.25 0.98 -16.68
C PHE A 45 10.14 -0.19 -16.26
N LEU A 46 11.29 -0.39 -16.90
CA LEU A 46 12.19 -1.49 -16.59
C LEU A 46 12.74 -1.39 -15.16
N TYR A 47 13.17 -0.19 -14.76
CA TYR A 47 13.68 0.03 -13.41
C TYR A 47 12.62 -0.27 -12.35
N ASP A 48 11.41 0.26 -12.49
CA ASP A 48 10.35 0.08 -11.50
C ASP A 48 9.83 -1.35 -11.47
N VAL A 49 9.67 -2.02 -12.61
CA VAL A 49 9.26 -3.43 -12.66
C VAL A 49 10.26 -4.30 -11.91
N ILE A 50 11.56 -4.15 -12.16
CA ILE A 50 12.59 -4.95 -11.48
C ILE A 50 12.63 -4.61 -9.99
N LYS A 51 12.64 -3.33 -9.64
CA LYS A 51 12.65 -2.84 -8.25
C LYS A 51 11.46 -3.38 -7.46
N ILE A 52 10.26 -3.18 -7.96
CA ILE A 52 9.02 -3.64 -7.30
C ILE A 52 9.02 -5.16 -7.18
N THR A 53 9.40 -5.88 -8.22
CA THR A 53 9.44 -7.35 -8.20
C THR A 53 10.42 -7.88 -7.14
N VAL A 54 11.63 -7.33 -7.07
CA VAL A 54 12.65 -7.75 -6.09
C VAL A 54 12.20 -7.41 -4.67
N LEU A 55 11.76 -6.18 -4.43
CA LEU A 55 11.27 -5.76 -3.11
C LEU A 55 10.07 -6.61 -2.66
N LEU A 56 9.12 -6.87 -3.56
CA LEU A 56 7.96 -7.71 -3.29
C LEU A 56 8.37 -9.13 -2.92
N CYS A 57 9.26 -9.75 -3.70
CA CYS A 57 9.77 -11.10 -3.40
C CYS A 57 10.44 -11.17 -2.04
N VAL A 58 11.33 -10.24 -1.73
CA VAL A 58 12.05 -10.20 -0.46
C VAL A 58 11.09 -9.99 0.70
N MET A 59 10.16 -9.03 0.58
CA MET A 59 9.19 -8.73 1.63
C MET A 59 8.21 -9.88 1.86
N ILE A 60 7.65 -10.48 0.82
CA ILE A 60 6.76 -11.64 0.97
C ILE A 60 7.51 -12.82 1.58
N PHE A 61 8.76 -13.05 1.16
CA PHE A 61 9.58 -14.12 1.74
C PHE A 61 9.80 -13.92 3.23
N ILE A 62 10.24 -12.72 3.66
CA ILE A 62 10.48 -12.39 5.07
C ILE A 62 9.18 -12.52 5.88
N ILE A 63 8.09 -11.95 5.38
CA ILE A 63 6.80 -11.97 6.06
C ILE A 63 6.28 -13.40 6.18
N SER A 64 6.31 -14.19 5.12
CA SER A 64 5.88 -15.60 5.14
C SER A 64 6.73 -16.45 6.07
N TYR A 65 8.04 -16.15 6.14
CA TYR A 65 8.93 -16.81 7.10
C TYR A 65 8.56 -16.47 8.54
N ILE A 66 8.33 -15.17 8.85
CA ILE A 66 7.88 -14.74 10.18
C ILE A 66 6.51 -15.34 10.51
N GLN A 67 5.56 -15.33 9.58
CA GLN A 67 4.24 -15.92 9.76
C GLN A 67 4.29 -17.42 10.10
N SER A 68 5.27 -18.13 9.56
CA SER A 68 5.45 -19.55 9.86
C SER A 68 5.73 -19.84 11.33
N TYR A 69 6.14 -18.83 12.13
CA TYR A 69 6.31 -18.91 13.59
C TYR A 69 5.07 -18.48 14.35
N PHE A 70 4.17 -17.71 13.72
CA PHE A 70 2.95 -17.20 14.35
C PHE A 70 1.72 -17.82 13.67
N PRO A 71 1.31 -19.01 14.09
CA PRO A 71 0.10 -19.60 13.56
C PRO A 71 -1.11 -18.69 13.88
N PRO A 72 -2.11 -18.63 13.00
CA PRO A 72 -3.28 -17.75 13.13
C PRO A 72 -4.01 -17.84 14.47
N GLU A 73 -3.91 -19.01 15.16
CA GLU A 73 -4.53 -19.27 16.46
C GLU A 73 -3.98 -18.37 17.59
N ARG A 74 -2.68 -18.01 17.52
CA ARG A 74 -2.10 -17.08 18.50
C ARG A 74 -2.62 -15.66 18.31
N SER A 75 -2.73 -15.21 17.08
CA SER A 75 -3.32 -13.91 16.73
C SER A 75 -4.78 -13.83 17.16
N ARG A 76 -5.55 -14.91 16.95
CA ARG A 76 -6.93 -15.05 17.44
C ARG A 76 -7.01 -14.92 18.96
N ARG A 77 -6.09 -15.52 19.72
CA ARG A 77 -6.09 -15.45 21.20
C ARG A 77 -5.76 -14.04 21.70
N ILE A 78 -4.94 -13.28 21.00
CA ILE A 78 -4.55 -11.91 21.36
C ILE A 78 -5.67 -10.94 21.00
N LEU A 79 -6.10 -10.94 19.73
CA LEU A 79 -7.12 -10.03 19.21
C LEU A 79 -8.54 -10.39 19.68
N GLY A 80 -8.82 -11.67 19.94
CA GLY A 80 -10.12 -12.13 20.45
C GLY A 80 -10.42 -11.74 21.90
N ARG A 81 -9.46 -11.15 22.63
CA ARG A 81 -9.69 -10.57 23.96
C ARG A 81 -10.31 -9.16 23.88
N PHE A 82 -10.15 -8.49 22.78
CA PHE A 82 -10.72 -7.19 22.54
C PHE A 82 -12.04 -7.34 21.79
N HIS A 83 -13.05 -6.57 22.16
CA HIS A 83 -14.37 -6.59 21.52
C HIS A 83 -14.76 -5.21 21.04
N GLY A 84 -15.50 -5.14 19.94
CA GLY A 84 -16.02 -3.89 19.38
C GLY A 84 -14.94 -2.94 18.87
N ILE A 85 -15.17 -1.63 19.02
CA ILE A 85 -14.30 -0.57 18.47
C ILE A 85 -12.86 -0.67 18.98
N GLY A 86 -12.64 -1.12 20.21
CA GLY A 86 -11.29 -1.31 20.77
C GLY A 86 -10.48 -2.38 20.04
N ALA A 87 -11.12 -3.45 19.57
CA ALA A 87 -10.46 -4.49 18.77
C ALA A 87 -10.09 -3.95 17.39
N ASN A 88 -10.99 -3.16 16.78
CA ASN A 88 -10.75 -2.52 15.49
C ASN A 88 -9.60 -1.52 15.56
N LEU A 89 -9.53 -0.71 16.62
CA LEU A 89 -8.41 0.20 16.87
C LEU A 89 -7.09 -0.53 17.07
N ALA A 90 -7.09 -1.60 17.87
CA ALA A 90 -5.89 -2.41 18.10
C ALA A 90 -5.39 -3.05 16.81
N ALA A 91 -6.30 -3.52 15.95
CA ALA A 91 -5.96 -4.05 14.63
C ALA A 91 -5.41 -2.96 13.68
N ALA A 92 -6.00 -1.77 13.71
CA ALA A 92 -5.51 -0.64 12.94
C ALA A 92 -4.10 -0.20 13.39
N LEU A 93 -3.84 -0.16 14.70
CA LEU A 93 -2.51 0.09 15.25
C LEU A 93 -1.51 -0.99 14.85
N LEU A 94 -1.92 -2.27 14.88
CA LEU A 94 -1.08 -3.36 14.41
C LEU A 94 -0.72 -3.19 12.93
N GLY A 95 -1.68 -2.80 12.09
CA GLY A 95 -1.45 -2.49 10.68
C GLY A 95 -0.45 -1.36 10.48
N THR A 96 -0.55 -0.30 11.29
CA THR A 96 0.37 0.85 11.23
C THR A 96 1.79 0.51 11.64
N VAL A 97 1.96 -0.33 12.67
CA VAL A 97 3.30 -0.74 13.16
C VAL A 97 3.97 -1.72 12.20
N THR A 98 3.19 -2.48 11.44
CA THR A 98 3.71 -3.47 10.52
C THR A 98 3.88 -2.85 9.12
N PRO A 99 5.11 -2.75 8.58
CA PRO A 99 5.36 -2.12 7.28
C PRO A 99 4.97 -3.07 6.13
N PHE A 100 3.68 -3.30 5.99
CA PHE A 100 3.14 -4.20 4.98
C PHE A 100 2.53 -3.44 3.82
N CYS A 101 3.02 -3.71 2.61
CA CYS A 101 2.32 -3.30 1.40
C CYS A 101 0.97 -4.04 1.28
N SER A 102 0.04 -3.51 0.52
CA SER A 102 -1.26 -4.15 0.26
C SER A 102 -1.16 -5.59 -0.22
N CYS A 103 -0.11 -5.94 -0.98
CA CYS A 103 0.14 -7.30 -1.45
C CYS A 103 0.43 -8.31 -0.33
N SER A 104 1.02 -7.88 0.77
CA SER A 104 1.31 -8.72 1.94
C SER A 104 0.20 -8.66 2.98
N SER A 105 -0.51 -7.55 3.08
CA SER A 105 -1.64 -7.39 4.01
C SER A 105 -2.84 -8.25 3.63
N ILE A 106 -3.08 -8.49 2.33
CA ILE A 106 -4.20 -9.34 1.86
C ILE A 106 -4.04 -10.81 2.29
N PRO A 107 -2.90 -11.49 2.12
CA PRO A 107 -2.69 -12.84 2.69
C PRO A 107 -2.86 -12.89 4.21
N LEU A 108 -2.41 -11.85 4.94
CA LEU A 108 -2.65 -11.76 6.38
C LEU A 108 -4.13 -11.59 6.72
N PHE A 109 -4.84 -10.73 6.00
CA PHE A 109 -6.28 -10.58 6.09
C PHE A 109 -6.99 -11.93 5.89
N MET A 110 -6.61 -12.69 4.86
CA MET A 110 -7.16 -14.04 4.62
C MET A 110 -6.87 -14.97 5.81
N GLY A 111 -5.64 -14.95 6.34
CA GLY A 111 -5.26 -15.74 7.52
C GLY A 111 -6.04 -15.36 8.77
N PHE A 112 -6.23 -14.09 9.04
CA PHE A 112 -7.02 -13.60 10.18
C PHE A 112 -8.51 -13.96 10.04
N THR A 113 -9.05 -13.81 8.85
CA THR A 113 -10.45 -14.13 8.56
C THR A 113 -10.70 -15.64 8.66
N SER A 114 -9.80 -16.47 8.13
CA SER A 114 -9.88 -17.93 8.27
C SER A 114 -9.71 -18.40 9.72
N ALA A 115 -8.95 -17.67 10.54
CA ALA A 115 -8.84 -17.91 11.98
C ALA A 115 -10.10 -17.49 12.75
N GLY A 116 -11.13 -16.95 12.10
CA GLY A 116 -12.40 -16.56 12.70
C GLY A 116 -12.38 -15.24 13.46
N LEU A 117 -11.47 -14.32 13.12
CA LEU A 117 -11.50 -12.96 13.63
C LEU A 117 -12.67 -12.17 13.01
N PRO A 118 -13.31 -11.25 13.77
CA PRO A 118 -14.37 -10.40 13.26
C PRO A 118 -13.94 -9.62 12.02
N LEU A 119 -14.84 -9.41 11.06
CA LEU A 119 -14.54 -8.67 9.83
C LEU A 119 -14.09 -7.23 10.10
N GLY A 120 -14.66 -6.57 11.11
CA GLY A 120 -14.24 -5.23 11.50
C GLY A 120 -12.76 -5.16 11.85
N VAL A 121 -12.28 -6.14 12.62
CA VAL A 121 -10.87 -6.25 13.01
C VAL A 121 -9.96 -6.46 11.79
N THR A 122 -10.33 -7.41 10.92
CA THR A 122 -9.52 -7.77 9.75
C THR A 122 -9.50 -6.65 8.70
N PHE A 123 -10.62 -5.95 8.51
CA PHE A 123 -10.68 -4.80 7.61
C PHE A 123 -10.02 -3.54 8.19
N SER A 124 -10.10 -3.30 9.52
CA SER A 124 -9.35 -2.21 10.15
C SER A 124 -7.85 -2.37 9.94
N PHE A 125 -7.33 -3.59 10.08
CA PHE A 125 -5.95 -3.93 9.75
C PHE A 125 -5.65 -3.71 8.27
N LEU A 126 -6.52 -4.21 7.37
CA LEU A 126 -6.31 -4.14 5.93
C LEU A 126 -6.33 -2.70 5.39
N ILE A 127 -7.15 -1.82 5.96
CA ILE A 127 -7.23 -0.40 5.59
C ILE A 127 -6.00 0.34 6.10
N SER A 128 -5.63 0.14 7.38
CA SER A 128 -4.56 0.91 8.00
C SER A 128 -3.19 0.58 7.42
N SER A 129 -2.92 -0.71 7.17
CA SER A 129 -1.60 -1.20 6.78
C SER A 129 -1.00 -0.55 5.53
N PRO A 130 -1.70 -0.43 4.38
CA PRO A 130 -1.17 0.28 3.21
C PRO A 130 -1.37 1.80 3.27
N MET A 131 -2.26 2.29 4.14
CA MET A 131 -2.63 3.69 4.22
C MET A 131 -1.70 4.47 5.13
N VAL A 132 -1.26 3.83 6.23
CA VAL A 132 -0.51 4.49 7.30
C VAL A 132 0.49 3.50 7.90
N ASP A 133 1.76 3.59 7.53
CA ASP A 133 2.82 2.80 8.12
C ASP A 133 3.89 3.67 8.80
N LEU A 134 4.74 3.06 9.62
CA LEU A 134 5.83 3.76 10.28
C LEU A 134 6.88 4.29 9.30
N GLY A 135 7.05 3.65 8.15
CA GLY A 135 7.93 4.11 7.09
C GLY A 135 7.41 5.40 6.47
N SER A 136 6.10 5.46 6.17
CA SER A 136 5.44 6.68 5.69
C SER A 136 5.50 7.81 6.72
N LEU A 137 5.32 7.51 8.01
CA LEU A 137 5.48 8.51 9.07
C LEU A 137 6.88 9.12 9.09
N ALA A 138 7.93 8.29 9.03
CA ALA A 138 9.32 8.75 9.03
C ALA A 138 9.63 9.63 7.81
N LEU A 139 9.18 9.22 6.63
CA LEU A 139 9.38 9.94 5.37
C LEU A 139 8.60 11.25 5.30
N LEU A 140 7.31 11.21 5.65
CA LEU A 140 6.46 12.41 5.70
C LEU A 140 6.99 13.41 6.72
N THR A 141 7.56 12.95 7.83
CA THR A 141 8.22 13.82 8.81
C THR A 141 9.40 14.55 8.19
N GLY A 142 10.19 13.88 7.35
CA GLY A 142 11.33 14.47 6.66
C GLY A 142 10.96 15.49 5.60
N VAL A 143 9.85 15.29 4.91
CA VAL A 143 9.41 16.12 3.76
C VAL A 143 8.44 17.22 4.18
N PHE A 144 7.44 16.89 4.99
CA PHE A 144 6.32 17.78 5.33
C PHE A 144 6.36 18.27 6.79
N GLY A 145 7.26 17.72 7.59
CA GLY A 145 7.37 18.02 9.02
C GLY A 145 6.50 17.13 9.91
N VAL A 146 6.89 17.09 11.19
CA VAL A 146 6.30 16.19 12.22
C VAL A 146 4.81 16.41 12.41
N LYS A 147 4.34 17.67 12.41
CA LYS A 147 2.92 18.00 12.64
C LYS A 147 2.01 17.35 11.58
N ILE A 148 2.37 17.51 10.31
CA ILE A 148 1.61 16.95 9.19
C ILE A 148 1.65 15.42 9.22
N ALA A 149 2.82 14.84 9.46
CA ALA A 149 3.01 13.41 9.51
C ALA A 149 2.19 12.73 10.63
N VAL A 150 2.22 13.29 11.84
CA VAL A 150 1.43 12.77 12.98
C VAL A 150 -0.07 12.90 12.72
N PHE A 151 -0.52 14.05 12.19
CA PHE A 151 -1.93 14.27 11.90
C PHE A 151 -2.44 13.33 10.79
N TYR A 152 -1.60 13.05 9.78
CA TYR A 152 -1.86 12.06 8.74
C TYR A 152 -2.09 10.66 9.32
N VAL A 153 -1.21 10.22 10.24
CA VAL A 153 -1.33 8.92 10.91
C VAL A 153 -2.59 8.83 11.76
N LEU A 154 -2.90 9.88 12.54
CA LEU A 154 -4.09 9.90 13.39
C LEU A 154 -5.38 9.84 12.56
N LEU A 155 -5.46 10.61 11.48
CA LEU A 155 -6.61 10.55 10.56
C LEU A 155 -6.73 9.19 9.88
N GLY A 156 -5.63 8.62 9.41
CA GLY A 156 -5.63 7.30 8.79
C GLY A 156 -6.09 6.20 9.75
N LEU A 157 -5.62 6.22 11.01
CA LEU A 157 -6.10 5.32 12.06
C LEU A 157 -7.59 5.48 12.35
N ALA A 158 -8.08 6.73 12.42
CA ALA A 158 -9.49 7.01 12.64
C ALA A 158 -10.34 6.44 11.50
N ILE A 159 -9.92 6.63 10.25
CA ILE A 159 -10.61 6.11 9.07
C ILE A 159 -10.57 4.58 9.03
N ALA A 160 -9.43 3.96 9.31
CA ALA A 160 -9.30 2.52 9.34
C ALA A 160 -10.22 1.89 10.41
N THR A 161 -10.25 2.48 11.60
CA THR A 161 -11.12 2.02 12.69
C THR A 161 -12.60 2.22 12.35
N ALA A 162 -12.96 3.39 11.82
CA ALA A 162 -14.34 3.69 11.42
C ALA A 162 -14.81 2.80 10.26
N GLY A 163 -13.95 2.61 9.25
CA GLY A 163 -14.23 1.78 8.09
C GLY A 163 -14.41 0.30 8.46
N GLY A 164 -13.52 -0.26 9.28
CA GLY A 164 -13.67 -1.61 9.79
C GLY A 164 -14.94 -1.78 10.63
N THR A 165 -15.25 -0.83 11.52
CA THR A 165 -16.47 -0.84 12.33
C THR A 165 -17.73 -0.76 11.47
N LEU A 166 -17.70 0.03 10.40
CA LEU A 166 -18.82 0.12 9.45
C LEU A 166 -19.06 -1.21 8.75
N ILE A 167 -17.99 -1.85 8.25
CA ILE A 167 -18.07 -3.16 7.56
C ILE A 167 -18.61 -4.23 8.52
N GLU A 168 -18.19 -4.23 9.79
CA GLU A 168 -18.68 -5.15 10.83
C GLU A 168 -20.18 -4.96 11.08
N LYS A 169 -20.63 -3.72 11.25
CA LYS A 169 -22.06 -3.42 11.47
C LYS A 169 -22.97 -3.79 10.30
N LEU A 170 -22.43 -3.86 9.10
CA LEU A 170 -23.17 -4.26 7.90
C LEU A 170 -23.29 -5.78 7.75
N HIS A 171 -22.73 -6.58 8.69
CA HIS A 171 -22.80 -8.04 8.70
C HIS A 171 -22.47 -8.68 7.35
N MET A 172 -21.31 -8.31 6.78
CA MET A 172 -20.90 -8.70 5.44
C MET A 172 -20.13 -10.04 5.39
N GLU A 173 -20.21 -10.88 6.45
CA GLU A 173 -19.49 -12.16 6.57
C GLU A 173 -19.83 -13.14 5.44
N ALA A 174 -21.07 -13.10 4.94
CA ALA A 174 -21.51 -13.94 3.83
C ALA A 174 -20.85 -13.59 2.47
N TYR A 175 -20.18 -12.44 2.40
CA TYR A 175 -19.48 -11.96 1.20
C TYR A 175 -17.98 -12.21 1.22
N VAL A 176 -17.46 -12.93 2.21
CA VAL A 176 -16.12 -13.54 2.18
C VAL A 176 -16.21 -14.84 1.37
N GLU A 177 -15.16 -15.17 0.62
CA GLU A 177 -15.11 -16.39 -0.17
C GLU A 177 -15.12 -17.64 0.72
N ASP A 178 -15.86 -18.67 0.30
CA ASP A 178 -16.15 -19.87 1.12
C ASP A 178 -14.86 -20.65 1.48
N PHE A 179 -13.85 -20.64 0.62
CA PHE A 179 -12.57 -21.30 0.89
C PHE A 179 -11.82 -20.67 2.07
N ILE A 180 -11.99 -19.37 2.33
CA ILE A 180 -11.39 -18.68 3.48
C ILE A 180 -12.20 -18.96 4.73
N ARG A 181 -13.52 -18.90 4.62
CA ARG A 181 -14.42 -19.10 5.75
C ARG A 181 -14.36 -20.53 6.28
N ASN A 182 -14.23 -21.52 5.41
CA ASN A 182 -14.21 -22.94 5.77
C ASN A 182 -12.80 -23.45 6.13
N ALA A 183 -11.74 -22.71 5.82
CA ALA A 183 -10.36 -23.11 6.15
C ALA A 183 -10.12 -23.23 7.66
N GLY A 184 -10.85 -22.47 8.47
CA GLY A 184 -10.74 -22.50 9.95
C GLY A 184 -11.38 -23.72 10.64
N THR A 185 -12.12 -24.57 9.89
CA THR A 185 -12.76 -25.77 10.44
C THR A 185 -11.88 -27.01 10.41
N VAL A 186 -10.76 -26.95 9.70
CA VAL A 186 -9.79 -28.05 9.67
C VAL A 186 -8.77 -27.80 10.77
N GLU A 187 -8.95 -28.43 11.93
CA GLU A 187 -7.91 -28.61 12.94
C GLU A 187 -6.77 -29.46 12.33
N LEU A 188 -5.96 -28.84 11.50
CA LEU A 188 -4.67 -29.40 11.15
C LEU A 188 -3.79 -29.23 12.39
N ALA A 189 -3.54 -30.34 13.09
CA ALA A 189 -2.47 -30.44 14.08
C ALA A 189 -1.24 -29.77 13.45
N VAL A 190 -0.82 -28.62 13.98
CA VAL A 190 0.30 -27.85 13.43
C VAL A 190 1.54 -28.72 13.54
N PRO A 191 2.03 -29.34 12.45
CA PRO A 191 3.27 -30.08 12.52
C PRO A 191 4.34 -29.09 12.96
N LYS A 192 5.23 -29.50 13.85
CA LYS A 192 6.41 -28.70 14.21
C LYS A 192 7.27 -28.56 12.97
N LEU A 193 6.98 -27.51 12.19
CA LEU A 193 7.72 -27.19 10.97
C LEU A 193 9.20 -26.99 11.33
N THR A 194 10.08 -27.70 10.65
CA THR A 194 11.53 -27.47 10.78
C THR A 194 11.89 -26.15 10.10
N VAL A 195 13.06 -25.59 10.39
CA VAL A 195 13.55 -24.36 9.75
C VAL A 195 13.55 -24.51 8.22
N LYS A 196 13.87 -25.70 7.73
CA LYS A 196 13.89 -26.01 6.29
C LYS A 196 12.49 -25.95 5.68
N ASP A 197 11.50 -26.51 6.35
CA ASP A 197 10.10 -26.48 5.89
C ASP A 197 9.55 -25.05 5.84
N ARG A 198 9.94 -24.22 6.82
CA ARG A 198 9.57 -22.79 6.87
C ARG A 198 10.16 -21.99 5.72
N LEU A 199 11.43 -22.25 5.36
CA LEU A 199 12.09 -21.62 4.21
C LEU A 199 11.43 -22.04 2.89
N ILE A 200 11.09 -23.34 2.74
CA ILE A 200 10.38 -23.86 1.57
C ILE A 200 9.01 -23.20 1.48
N TYR A 201 8.27 -23.14 2.58
CA TYR A 201 6.97 -22.47 2.64
C TYR A 201 7.07 -21.00 2.21
N ALA A 202 8.01 -20.24 2.78
CA ALA A 202 8.20 -18.82 2.46
C ALA A 202 8.56 -18.61 0.97
N ARG A 203 9.42 -19.48 0.41
CA ARG A 203 9.80 -19.45 -1.01
C ARG A 203 8.60 -19.76 -1.92
N THR A 204 7.81 -20.77 -1.58
CA THR A 204 6.64 -21.17 -2.36
C THR A 204 5.60 -20.05 -2.37
N GLN A 205 5.30 -19.47 -1.19
CA GLN A 205 4.38 -18.35 -1.07
C GLN A 205 4.83 -17.13 -1.87
N ALA A 206 6.11 -16.77 -1.80
CA ALA A 206 6.66 -15.66 -2.57
C ALA A 206 6.50 -15.90 -4.08
N GLY A 207 6.84 -17.12 -4.56
CA GLY A 207 6.73 -17.48 -5.96
C GLY A 207 5.29 -17.51 -6.48
N GLU A 208 4.34 -18.07 -5.71
CA GLU A 208 2.93 -18.11 -6.09
C GLU A 208 2.29 -16.73 -6.12
N THR A 209 2.58 -15.92 -5.11
CA THR A 209 2.07 -14.54 -5.04
C THR A 209 2.63 -13.72 -6.19
N LEU A 210 3.94 -13.82 -6.46
CA LEU A 210 4.56 -13.12 -7.57
C LEU A 210 3.91 -13.50 -8.91
N LYS A 211 3.75 -14.79 -9.20
CA LYS A 211 3.10 -15.24 -10.44
C LYS A 211 1.70 -14.65 -10.63
N LYS A 212 0.94 -14.51 -9.54
CA LYS A 212 -0.42 -13.95 -9.58
C LYS A 212 -0.43 -12.44 -9.77
N VAL A 213 0.53 -11.72 -9.21
CA VAL A 213 0.55 -10.25 -9.16
C VAL A 213 1.36 -9.65 -10.32
N PHE A 214 2.34 -10.37 -10.86
CA PHE A 214 3.27 -9.89 -11.88
C PHE A 214 2.60 -9.22 -13.09
N PRO A 215 1.56 -9.81 -13.74
CA PRO A 215 0.92 -9.16 -14.88
C PRO A 215 0.27 -7.81 -14.52
N TYR A 216 -0.19 -7.67 -13.28
CA TYR A 216 -0.81 -6.42 -12.79
C TYR A 216 0.24 -5.38 -12.43
N ILE A 217 1.42 -5.79 -11.93
CA ILE A 217 2.57 -4.91 -11.75
C ILE A 217 2.98 -4.33 -13.10
N LEU A 218 3.09 -5.17 -14.13
CA LEU A 218 3.42 -4.71 -15.49
C LEU A 218 2.41 -3.67 -15.99
N ALA A 219 1.12 -3.95 -15.86
CA ALA A 219 0.07 -3.02 -16.29
C ALA A 219 0.09 -1.70 -15.50
N GLY A 220 0.24 -1.76 -14.16
CA GLY A 220 0.29 -0.59 -13.28
C GLY A 220 1.52 0.29 -13.53
N VAL A 221 2.70 -0.32 -13.66
CA VAL A 221 3.94 0.41 -13.94
C VAL A 221 3.94 0.98 -15.37
N ALA A 222 3.35 0.27 -16.35
CA ALA A 222 3.18 0.80 -17.71
C ALA A 222 2.29 2.05 -17.71
N ALA A 223 1.16 2.02 -17.00
CA ALA A 223 0.31 3.19 -16.84
C ALA A 223 1.08 4.34 -16.14
N GLY A 224 1.84 4.05 -15.08
CA GLY A 224 2.69 5.03 -14.39
C GLY A 224 3.75 5.65 -15.32
N ALA A 225 4.41 4.85 -16.13
CA ALA A 225 5.43 5.32 -17.09
C ALA A 225 4.84 6.25 -18.16
N VAL A 226 3.60 5.99 -18.61
CA VAL A 226 2.87 6.87 -19.53
C VAL A 226 2.54 8.19 -18.83
N ILE A 227 1.98 8.14 -17.63
CA ILE A 227 1.60 9.35 -16.88
C ILE A 227 2.83 10.23 -16.60
N HIS A 228 3.94 9.62 -16.16
CA HIS A 228 5.15 10.35 -15.77
C HIS A 228 5.77 11.17 -16.90
N ASN A 229 5.79 10.66 -18.13
CA ASN A 229 6.51 11.30 -19.24
C ASN A 229 5.60 11.99 -20.28
N TRP A 230 4.31 11.67 -20.32
CA TRP A 230 3.40 12.16 -21.35
C TRP A 230 2.40 13.21 -20.87
N ILE A 231 2.17 13.33 -19.56
CA ILE A 231 1.26 14.35 -19.04
C ILE A 231 2.03 15.66 -18.81
N PRO A 232 1.69 16.73 -19.53
CA PRO A 232 2.30 18.05 -19.35
C PRO A 232 2.02 18.58 -17.92
N GLU A 233 3.03 19.23 -17.35
CA GLU A 233 2.94 19.84 -16.00
C GLU A 233 1.78 20.83 -15.87
N VAL A 234 1.47 21.53 -16.94
CA VAL A 234 0.36 22.49 -17.01
C VAL A 234 -1.00 21.84 -16.74
N TRP A 235 -1.19 20.60 -17.19
CA TRP A 235 -2.42 19.85 -16.93
C TRP A 235 -2.54 19.42 -15.48
N ILE A 236 -1.42 19.04 -14.87
CA ILE A 236 -1.36 18.65 -13.45
C ILE A 236 -1.71 19.86 -12.57
N GLN A 237 -1.14 21.05 -12.86
CA GLN A 237 -1.45 22.28 -12.14
C GLN A 237 -2.93 22.67 -12.28
N LYS A 238 -3.49 22.57 -13.47
CA LYS A 238 -4.88 22.93 -13.75
C LYS A 238 -5.87 21.96 -13.10
N LEU A 239 -5.52 20.66 -13.00
CA LEU A 239 -6.37 19.62 -12.42
C LEU A 239 -6.24 19.52 -10.91
N LEU A 240 -5.01 19.67 -10.37
CA LEU A 240 -4.69 19.43 -8.95
C LEU A 240 -4.33 20.72 -8.19
N GLY A 241 -4.34 21.88 -8.84
CA GLY A 241 -3.99 23.18 -8.26
C GLY A 241 -5.09 23.73 -7.35
N LYS A 242 -4.75 24.85 -6.67
CA LYS A 242 -5.60 25.51 -5.66
C LYS A 242 -6.98 25.99 -6.18
N GLU A 243 -7.10 26.20 -7.47
CA GLU A 243 -8.33 26.74 -8.07
C GLU A 243 -9.41 25.66 -8.32
N ASN A 244 -9.07 24.39 -8.19
CA ASN A 244 -10.00 23.32 -8.51
C ASN A 244 -10.54 22.66 -7.23
N PRO A 245 -11.83 22.86 -6.86
CA PRO A 245 -12.44 22.24 -5.70
C PRO A 245 -12.53 20.71 -5.83
N PHE A 246 -12.50 20.19 -7.06
CA PHE A 246 -12.50 18.75 -7.35
C PHE A 246 -11.08 18.15 -7.41
N GLY A 247 -10.04 18.91 -7.11
CA GLY A 247 -8.65 18.46 -7.19
C GLY A 247 -8.39 17.19 -6.38
N VAL A 248 -8.98 17.07 -5.18
CA VAL A 248 -8.86 15.87 -4.33
C VAL A 248 -9.48 14.64 -5.01
N VAL A 249 -10.68 14.78 -5.59
CA VAL A 249 -11.37 13.68 -6.29
C VAL A 249 -10.57 13.22 -7.51
N LEU A 250 -10.09 14.18 -8.29
CA LEU A 250 -9.27 13.90 -9.47
C LEU A 250 -7.95 13.22 -9.10
N ALA A 251 -7.31 13.64 -8.00
CA ALA A 251 -6.10 13.02 -7.48
C ALA A 251 -6.34 11.55 -7.07
N VAL A 252 -7.43 11.27 -6.39
CA VAL A 252 -7.81 9.90 -6.00
C VAL A 252 -8.09 9.04 -7.24
N MET A 253 -8.84 9.56 -8.20
CA MET A 253 -9.14 8.85 -9.45
C MET A 253 -7.88 8.60 -10.30
N ALA A 254 -6.95 9.54 -10.32
CA ALA A 254 -5.68 9.39 -11.02
C ALA A 254 -4.75 8.39 -10.31
N GLY A 255 -4.75 8.37 -8.97
CA GLY A 255 -3.93 7.47 -8.16
C GLY A 255 -4.43 6.02 -8.15
N ALA A 256 -5.75 5.80 -8.15
CA ALA A 256 -6.34 4.47 -8.03
C ALA A 256 -5.87 3.44 -9.07
N PRO A 257 -5.71 3.75 -10.38
CA PRO A 257 -5.17 2.80 -11.34
C PRO A 257 -3.66 2.57 -11.21
N MET A 258 -2.94 3.47 -10.53
CA MET A 258 -1.49 3.39 -10.39
C MET A 258 -1.11 2.41 -9.28
N TYR A 259 0.02 1.74 -9.46
CA TYR A 259 0.63 0.95 -8.40
C TYR A 259 2.02 1.53 -8.13
N ALA A 260 2.18 2.11 -6.98
CA ALA A 260 3.47 2.55 -6.49
C ALA A 260 3.54 2.39 -4.97
N ASP A 261 4.73 2.18 -4.48
CA ASP A 261 5.07 2.22 -3.07
C ASP A 261 5.16 3.67 -2.59
N ILE A 262 5.03 3.91 -1.30
CA ILE A 262 5.11 5.25 -0.71
C ILE A 262 6.46 5.91 -1.01
N PHE A 263 7.54 5.14 -1.03
CA PHE A 263 8.89 5.61 -1.40
C PHE A 263 8.96 6.10 -2.86
N GLY A 264 8.20 5.49 -3.76
CA GLY A 264 8.10 5.90 -5.15
C GLY A 264 7.17 7.10 -5.37
N THR A 265 6.20 7.31 -4.47
CA THR A 265 5.24 8.42 -4.59
C THR A 265 5.77 9.74 -4.04
N ILE A 266 6.76 9.74 -3.12
CA ILE A 266 7.31 10.95 -2.51
C ILE A 266 7.91 11.92 -3.53
N PRO A 267 8.78 11.52 -4.48
CA PRO A 267 9.29 12.44 -5.48
C PRO A 267 8.19 13.06 -6.34
N ILE A 268 7.12 12.30 -6.61
CA ILE A 268 5.94 12.79 -7.32
C ILE A 268 5.20 13.82 -6.46
N ALA A 269 5.03 13.54 -5.18
CA ALA A 269 4.40 14.43 -4.22
C ALA A 269 5.15 15.76 -4.07
N GLU A 270 6.47 15.71 -3.93
CA GLU A 270 7.34 16.90 -3.88
C GLU A 270 7.24 17.72 -5.16
N SER A 271 7.26 17.06 -6.31
CA SER A 271 7.12 17.72 -7.62
C SER A 271 5.74 18.38 -7.78
N LEU A 272 4.66 17.71 -7.35
CA LEU A 272 3.30 18.26 -7.40
C LEU A 272 3.15 19.48 -6.48
N LEU A 273 3.71 19.42 -5.27
CA LEU A 273 3.71 20.57 -4.34
C LEU A 273 4.52 21.74 -4.87
N ALA A 274 5.72 21.49 -5.41
CA ALA A 274 6.55 22.52 -6.02
C ALA A 274 5.84 23.20 -7.19
N LYS A 275 4.92 22.50 -7.86
CA LYS A 275 4.07 23.01 -8.95
C LYS A 275 2.77 23.64 -8.46
N GLY A 276 2.57 23.80 -7.14
CA GLY A 276 1.44 24.50 -6.56
C GLY A 276 0.18 23.65 -6.32
N ALA A 277 0.29 22.33 -6.32
CA ALA A 277 -0.79 21.46 -5.86
C ALA A 277 -1.06 21.66 -4.36
N GLN A 278 -2.29 21.45 -3.92
CA GLN A 278 -2.64 21.54 -2.50
C GLN A 278 -2.13 20.33 -1.73
N LEU A 279 -1.70 20.55 -0.48
CA LEU A 279 -1.18 19.49 0.39
C LEU A 279 -2.16 18.30 0.52
N GLY A 280 -3.43 18.56 0.83
CA GLY A 280 -4.43 17.51 0.96
C GLY A 280 -4.68 16.74 -0.34
N THR A 281 -4.60 17.42 -1.48
CA THR A 281 -4.71 16.78 -2.80
C THR A 281 -3.56 15.81 -3.04
N VAL A 282 -2.33 16.21 -2.70
CA VAL A 282 -1.13 15.38 -2.85
C VAL A 282 -1.16 14.18 -1.88
N LEU A 283 -1.52 14.40 -0.62
CA LEU A 283 -1.64 13.31 0.36
C LEU A 283 -2.73 12.31 -0.02
N SER A 284 -3.88 12.79 -0.56
CA SER A 284 -4.93 11.90 -1.06
C SER A 284 -4.49 11.09 -2.27
N PHE A 285 -3.72 11.67 -3.17
CA PHE A 285 -3.10 10.94 -4.28
C PHE A 285 -2.22 9.81 -3.76
N MET A 286 -1.31 10.11 -2.83
CA MET A 286 -0.40 9.11 -2.23
C MET A 286 -1.20 7.97 -1.56
N MET A 287 -2.22 8.30 -0.75
CA MET A 287 -3.08 7.30 -0.12
C MET A 287 -3.83 6.45 -1.14
N ALA A 288 -4.34 7.04 -2.22
CA ALA A 288 -5.07 6.31 -3.26
C ALA A 288 -4.18 5.32 -4.00
N VAL A 289 -2.96 5.73 -4.35
CA VAL A 289 -1.97 4.87 -5.03
C VAL A 289 -1.60 3.66 -4.18
N THR A 290 -1.44 3.83 -2.87
CA THR A 290 -1.03 2.74 -1.97
C THR A 290 -2.19 1.82 -1.59
N THR A 291 -3.39 2.35 -1.37
CA THR A 291 -4.54 1.62 -0.82
C THR A 291 -5.47 1.06 -1.89
N LEU A 292 -5.80 1.87 -2.92
CA LEU A 292 -6.81 1.55 -3.94
C LEU A 292 -6.21 1.04 -5.25
N SER A 293 -4.91 0.74 -5.28
CA SER A 293 -4.24 0.30 -6.50
C SER A 293 -4.92 -0.90 -7.16
N LEU A 294 -4.98 -0.91 -8.49
CA LEU A 294 -5.59 -1.97 -9.30
C LEU A 294 -5.13 -3.38 -8.91
N PRO A 295 -3.81 -3.65 -8.74
CA PRO A 295 -3.35 -4.98 -8.33
C PRO A 295 -3.90 -5.41 -6.96
N SER A 296 -3.97 -4.48 -6.00
CA SER A 296 -4.49 -4.73 -4.66
C SER A 296 -5.98 -5.08 -4.70
N MET A 297 -6.76 -4.33 -5.49
CA MET A 297 -8.19 -4.56 -5.66
C MET A 297 -8.47 -5.91 -6.33
N ILE A 298 -7.65 -6.31 -7.30
CA ILE A 298 -7.80 -7.62 -7.96
C ILE A 298 -7.43 -8.76 -7.01
N MET A 299 -6.37 -8.61 -6.21
CA MET A 299 -6.00 -9.61 -5.20
C MET A 299 -7.08 -9.75 -4.14
N LEU A 300 -7.58 -8.65 -3.61
CA LEU A 300 -8.66 -8.66 -2.63
C LEU A 300 -9.95 -9.25 -3.21
N GLY A 301 -10.25 -8.98 -4.49
CA GLY A 301 -11.39 -9.55 -5.22
C GLY A 301 -11.37 -11.06 -5.40
N LYS A 302 -10.22 -11.73 -5.10
CA LYS A 302 -10.14 -13.19 -4.99
C LYS A 302 -10.41 -13.71 -3.57
N ALA A 303 -10.38 -12.84 -2.58
CA ALA A 303 -10.64 -13.17 -1.18
C ALA A 303 -12.08 -12.85 -0.77
N VAL A 304 -12.68 -11.85 -1.42
CA VAL A 304 -14.03 -11.37 -1.09
C VAL A 304 -14.89 -11.21 -2.33
N LYS A 305 -16.20 -11.41 -2.17
CA LYS A 305 -17.18 -11.25 -3.27
C LYS A 305 -17.32 -9.78 -3.66
N LYS A 306 -17.75 -9.51 -4.89
CA LYS A 306 -17.83 -8.17 -5.49
C LYS A 306 -18.50 -7.11 -4.61
N LYS A 307 -19.58 -7.46 -3.89
CA LYS A 307 -20.28 -6.50 -3.02
C LYS A 307 -19.40 -5.97 -1.87
N LEU A 308 -18.66 -6.86 -1.22
CA LEU A 308 -17.75 -6.48 -0.13
C LEU A 308 -16.54 -5.73 -0.67
N LEU A 309 -16.03 -6.11 -1.85
CA LEU A 309 -14.94 -5.40 -2.53
C LEU A 309 -15.33 -3.95 -2.85
N TRP A 310 -16.52 -3.73 -3.41
CA TRP A 310 -17.01 -2.38 -3.72
C TRP A 310 -17.25 -1.56 -2.45
N LEU A 311 -17.78 -2.17 -1.40
CA LEU A 311 -17.94 -1.50 -0.11
C LEU A 311 -16.59 -1.06 0.47
N PHE A 312 -15.58 -1.93 0.44
CA PHE A 312 -14.22 -1.61 0.86
C PHE A 312 -13.66 -0.43 0.05
N ALA A 313 -13.76 -0.49 -1.28
CA ALA A 313 -13.28 0.59 -2.16
C ALA A 313 -13.98 1.92 -1.84
N LEU A 314 -15.28 1.89 -1.60
CA LEU A 314 -16.09 3.08 -1.28
C LEU A 314 -15.70 3.68 0.07
N VAL A 315 -15.51 2.84 1.08
CA VAL A 315 -15.07 3.25 2.42
C VAL A 315 -13.67 3.88 2.36
N CYS A 316 -12.73 3.24 1.67
CA CYS A 316 -11.38 3.78 1.48
C CYS A 316 -11.42 5.10 0.70
N MET A 317 -12.16 5.17 -0.38
CA MET A 317 -12.31 6.39 -1.18
C MET A 317 -12.89 7.54 -0.36
N ALA A 318 -13.98 7.30 0.37
CA ALA A 318 -14.58 8.30 1.24
C ALA A 318 -13.62 8.78 2.33
N GLY A 319 -12.88 7.85 2.94
CA GLY A 319 -11.84 8.16 3.92
C GLY A 319 -10.72 9.03 3.35
N ILE A 320 -10.17 8.65 2.19
CA ILE A 320 -9.11 9.40 1.51
C ILE A 320 -9.57 10.80 1.12
N LEU A 321 -10.80 10.93 0.59
CA LEU A 321 -11.38 12.23 0.27
C LEU A 321 -11.52 13.10 1.51
N THR A 322 -11.98 12.52 2.62
CA THR A 322 -12.10 13.23 3.91
C THR A 322 -10.74 13.75 4.39
N VAL A 323 -9.68 12.92 4.32
CA VAL A 323 -8.31 13.35 4.65
C VAL A 323 -7.89 14.53 3.77
N GLY A 324 -8.06 14.43 2.46
CA GLY A 324 -7.67 15.48 1.53
C GLY A 324 -8.37 16.81 1.80
N ILE A 325 -9.69 16.76 2.05
CA ILE A 325 -10.47 17.95 2.36
C ILE A 325 -10.00 18.55 3.69
N ILE A 326 -9.82 17.75 4.74
CA ILE A 326 -9.36 18.22 6.05
C ILE A 326 -8.00 18.91 5.94
N PHE A 327 -7.03 18.29 5.23
CA PHE A 327 -5.71 18.90 5.05
C PHE A 327 -5.74 20.17 4.21
N ASN A 328 -6.62 20.25 3.21
CA ASN A 328 -6.77 21.45 2.41
C ASN A 328 -7.41 22.61 3.22
N LEU A 329 -8.39 22.32 4.08
CA LEU A 329 -9.00 23.29 4.97
C LEU A 329 -8.08 23.74 6.10
N ALA A 330 -7.31 22.80 6.65
CA ALA A 330 -6.36 23.04 7.74
C ALA A 330 -5.00 23.59 7.26
N HIS A 331 -4.86 23.93 5.99
CA HIS A 331 -3.59 24.42 5.41
C HIS A 331 -2.99 25.61 6.20
N GLY A 332 -3.82 26.54 6.66
CA GLY A 332 -3.40 27.69 7.47
C GLY A 332 -2.91 27.34 8.89
N TRP A 333 -3.17 26.14 9.37
CA TRP A 333 -2.75 25.67 10.69
C TRP A 333 -1.40 24.96 10.68
N PHE A 334 -0.98 24.51 9.50
CA PHE A 334 0.28 23.77 9.30
C PHE A 334 1.44 24.65 8.79
N MET A 335 1.14 25.84 8.28
CA MET A 335 2.10 26.90 7.98
C MET A 335 2.23 27.83 9.16
#